data_a36c715dd6d3fdaa8ac820abb921e4bb
#
_entry.id   a36c715dd6d3fdaa8ac820abb921e4bb
#
_cell.length_a   1.000
_cell.length_b   1.000
_cell.length_c   1.000
_cell.angle_alpha   90.00
_cell.angle_beta   90.00
_cell.angle_gamma   90.00
#
_symmetry.space_group_name_H-M   'P 1'
#
loop_
_entity.id
_entity.type
_entity.pdbx_description
1 polymer ?
#
loop_
_entity_poly.entity_id
_entity_poly.type
_entity_poly.pdbx_seq_one_letter_code
_entity_poly.pdbx_strand_id
1 'polypeptide(L)'
;LSSVGLSEQEARKQYGDDTIIGCTNFDEVARDQIAGIKDGLLKLIFDTEGKKILGVHIVSEGATDLIHVGEMAIIHNNDVRVFLKNVQNFPTLGEAYRIAALNIVTKLADRAAKKPISRIQSLIEQTELN
;
A
#
# COMPACT_ATOMS: atom_id res chain seq x y z
N LEU A 1 -6.10 -15.54 8.78
CA LEU A 1 -4.89 -14.96 8.19
C LEU A 1 -4.70 -15.53 6.79
N SER A 2 -4.56 -14.66 5.82
CA SER A 2 -4.21 -15.02 4.44
C SER A 2 -3.10 -14.10 3.96
N SER A 3 -2.15 -14.66 3.21
CA SER A 3 -1.05 -13.90 2.65
C SER A 3 -0.64 -14.44 1.29
N VAL A 4 -0.14 -13.55 0.43
CA VAL A 4 0.44 -13.88 -0.86
C VAL A 4 1.61 -12.93 -1.13
N GLY A 5 2.64 -13.44 -1.80
CA GLY A 5 3.86 -12.68 -2.09
C GLY A 5 4.79 -12.52 -0.89
N LEU A 6 5.60 -11.47 -0.91
CA LEU A 6 6.63 -11.23 0.09
C LEU A 6 6.05 -10.64 1.38
N SER A 7 6.65 -11.00 2.51
CA SER A 7 6.43 -10.29 3.76
C SER A 7 7.11 -8.90 3.72
N GLU A 8 6.76 -8.02 4.64
CA GLU A 8 7.42 -6.72 4.77
C GLU A 8 8.93 -6.87 4.96
N GLN A 9 9.34 -7.81 5.82
CA GLN A 9 10.75 -8.07 6.09
C GLN A 9 11.49 -8.56 4.85
N GLU A 10 10.91 -9.50 4.11
CA GLU A 10 11.50 -10.01 2.86
C GLU A 10 11.58 -8.93 1.80
N ALA A 11 10.53 -8.10 1.66
CA ALA A 11 10.49 -7.02 0.71
C ALA A 11 11.56 -5.96 1.01
N ARG A 12 11.72 -5.57 2.26
CA ARG A 12 12.75 -4.62 2.67
C ARG A 12 14.16 -5.17 2.43
N LYS A 13 14.35 -6.47 2.63
CA LYS A 13 15.63 -7.14 2.38
C LYS A 13 16.01 -7.15 0.90
N GLN A 14 15.02 -7.35 0.00
CA GLN A 14 15.27 -7.45 -1.44
C GLN A 14 15.25 -6.09 -2.14
N TYR A 15 14.38 -5.16 -1.73
CA TYR A 15 14.12 -3.89 -2.41
C TYR A 15 14.56 -2.67 -1.61
N GLY A 16 15.01 -2.85 -0.38
CA GLY A 16 15.52 -1.79 0.48
C GLY A 16 14.50 -1.25 1.49
N ASP A 17 14.99 -0.39 2.37
CA ASP A 17 14.21 0.17 3.48
C ASP A 17 13.11 1.15 3.01
N ASP A 18 13.23 1.65 1.77
CA ASP A 18 12.24 2.55 1.17
C ASP A 18 11.03 1.82 0.56
N THR A 19 10.92 0.51 0.74
CA THR A 19 9.72 -0.26 0.42
C THR A 19 8.50 0.39 1.05
N ILE A 20 7.42 0.53 0.28
CA ILE A 20 6.24 1.26 0.74
C ILE A 20 5.17 0.30 1.23
N ILE A 21 4.66 0.58 2.41
CA ILE A 21 3.62 -0.21 3.07
C ILE A 21 2.35 0.64 3.19
N GLY A 22 1.23 0.10 2.71
CA GLY A 22 -0.09 0.68 2.93
C GLY A 22 -0.93 -0.24 3.78
N CYS A 23 -1.65 0.31 4.74
CA CYS A 23 -2.47 -0.45 5.67
C CYS A 23 -3.90 0.09 5.72
N THR A 24 -4.83 -0.81 5.98
CA THR A 24 -6.21 -0.49 6.30
C THR A 24 -6.62 -1.28 7.53
N ASN A 25 -7.15 -0.60 8.54
CA ASN A 25 -7.88 -1.27 9.61
C ASN A 25 -9.31 -1.48 9.15
N PHE A 26 -9.89 -2.64 9.40
CA PHE A 26 -11.23 -2.94 8.88
C PHE A 26 -12.35 -2.12 9.53
N ASP A 27 -12.11 -1.51 10.67
CA ASP A 27 -13.04 -0.54 11.25
C ASP A 27 -13.23 0.72 10.38
N GLU A 28 -12.33 0.97 9.43
CA GLU A 28 -12.43 2.05 8.45
C GLU A 28 -13.32 1.70 7.25
N VAL A 29 -13.69 0.42 7.08
CA VAL A 29 -14.48 -0.06 5.96
C VAL A 29 -15.98 -0.03 6.34
N ALA A 30 -16.79 0.63 5.53
CA ALA A 30 -18.22 0.84 5.83
C ALA A 30 -18.99 -0.47 6.10
N ARG A 31 -18.69 -1.54 5.36
CA ARG A 31 -19.35 -2.84 5.56
C ARG A 31 -19.02 -3.45 6.92
N ASP A 32 -17.78 -3.30 7.36
CA ASP A 32 -17.35 -3.81 8.66
C ASP A 32 -18.02 -3.07 9.80
N GLN A 33 -18.22 -1.77 9.66
CA GLN A 33 -18.98 -0.98 10.61
C GLN A 33 -20.42 -1.44 10.70
N ILE A 34 -21.07 -1.78 9.58
CA ILE A 34 -22.42 -2.29 9.53
C ILE A 34 -22.50 -3.70 10.12
N ALA A 35 -21.55 -4.56 9.82
CA ALA A 35 -21.50 -5.94 10.30
C ALA A 35 -20.97 -6.09 11.73
N GLY A 36 -20.45 -5.01 12.34
CA GLY A 36 -19.85 -5.05 13.66
C GLY A 36 -18.47 -5.71 13.72
N ILE A 37 -17.85 -5.95 12.58
CA ILE A 37 -16.49 -6.50 12.49
C ILE A 37 -15.52 -5.34 12.73
N LYS A 38 -14.84 -5.32 13.88
CA LYS A 38 -13.92 -4.24 14.24
C LYS A 38 -12.46 -4.64 14.17
N ASP A 39 -12.16 -5.93 14.17
CA ASP A 39 -10.82 -6.45 14.26
C ASP A 39 -10.37 -6.99 12.90
N GLY A 40 -9.32 -6.43 12.37
CA GLY A 40 -8.74 -6.89 11.13
C GLY A 40 -7.83 -5.86 10.50
N LEU A 41 -6.92 -6.34 9.67
CA LEU A 41 -5.90 -5.51 9.00
C LEU A 41 -5.67 -6.04 7.60
N LEU A 42 -5.59 -5.14 6.64
CA LEU A 42 -5.05 -5.41 5.33
C LEU A 42 -3.76 -4.62 5.13
N LYS A 43 -2.71 -5.29 4.72
CA LYS A 43 -1.41 -4.69 4.44
C LYS A 43 -1.03 -4.94 2.98
N LEU A 44 -0.73 -3.88 2.25
CA LEU A 44 -0.16 -3.93 0.90
C LEU A 44 1.31 -3.53 0.96
N ILE A 45 2.14 -4.29 0.26
CA ILE A 45 3.58 -4.06 0.17
C ILE A 45 3.93 -3.79 -1.28
N PHE A 46 4.54 -2.64 -1.53
CA PHE A 46 4.96 -2.20 -2.87
C PHE A 46 6.46 -1.89 -2.90
N ASP A 47 7.01 -1.83 -4.11
CA ASP A 47 8.37 -1.34 -4.31
C ASP A 47 8.47 0.16 -3.93
N THR A 48 9.67 0.71 -4.01
CA THR A 48 9.96 2.08 -3.57
C THR A 48 9.19 3.16 -4.33
N GLU A 49 8.65 2.84 -5.50
CA GLU A 49 7.93 3.77 -6.37
C GLU A 49 6.41 3.50 -6.42
N GLY A 50 5.93 2.46 -5.74
CA GLY A 50 4.52 2.07 -5.77
C GLY A 50 4.07 1.49 -7.12
N LYS A 51 5.01 1.05 -7.95
CA LYS A 51 4.71 0.55 -9.31
C LYS A 51 4.50 -0.95 -9.36
N LYS A 52 5.10 -1.69 -8.43
CA LYS A 52 5.01 -3.15 -8.41
C LYS A 52 4.57 -3.62 -7.04
N ILE A 53 3.47 -4.35 -7.01
CA ILE A 53 2.99 -5.00 -5.79
C ILE A 53 3.86 -6.21 -5.47
N LEU A 54 4.34 -6.29 -4.24
CA LEU A 54 5.25 -7.33 -3.75
C LEU A 54 4.55 -8.33 -2.84
N GLY A 55 3.58 -7.89 -2.07
CA GLY A 55 2.88 -8.76 -1.13
C GLY A 55 1.57 -8.19 -0.62
N VAL A 56 0.70 -9.09 -0.18
CA VAL A 56 -0.58 -8.77 0.44
C VAL A 56 -0.77 -9.67 1.65
N HIS A 57 -1.11 -9.07 2.77
CA HIS A 57 -1.38 -9.79 4.02
C HIS A 57 -2.70 -9.30 4.61
N ILE A 58 -3.57 -10.25 4.95
CA ILE A 58 -4.91 -9.96 5.48
C ILE A 58 -5.15 -10.78 6.75
N VAL A 59 -5.54 -10.09 7.81
CA VAL A 59 -5.99 -10.71 9.05
C VAL A 59 -7.45 -10.31 9.26
N SER A 60 -8.39 -11.19 8.98
CA SER A 60 -9.83 -10.93 9.17
C SER A 60 -10.64 -12.18 8.87
N GLU A 61 -11.92 -12.15 9.24
CA GLU A 61 -12.91 -13.06 8.67
C GLU A 61 -13.06 -12.75 7.17
N GLY A 62 -13.23 -13.77 6.34
CA GLY A 62 -13.31 -13.59 4.89
C GLY A 62 -11.97 -13.27 4.21
N ALA A 63 -10.85 -13.38 4.91
CA ALA A 63 -9.52 -13.13 4.34
C ALA A 63 -9.22 -14.02 3.14
N THR A 64 -9.72 -15.24 3.12
CA THR A 64 -9.58 -16.19 2.00
C THR A 64 -10.20 -15.69 0.71
N ASP A 65 -11.32 -14.99 0.79
CA ASP A 65 -11.99 -14.43 -0.39
C ASP A 65 -11.30 -13.13 -0.85
N LEU A 66 -10.91 -12.28 0.11
CA LEU A 66 -10.27 -11.01 -0.19
C LEU A 66 -8.86 -11.14 -0.77
N ILE A 67 -8.13 -12.18 -0.39
CA ILE A 67 -6.73 -12.37 -0.83
C ILE A 67 -6.61 -12.55 -2.35
N HIS A 68 -7.63 -13.06 -3.00
CA HIS A 68 -7.61 -13.28 -4.45
C HIS A 68 -7.48 -11.99 -5.26
N VAL A 69 -8.00 -10.88 -4.76
CA VAL A 69 -7.81 -9.56 -5.40
C VAL A 69 -6.33 -9.19 -5.42
N GLY A 70 -5.64 -9.35 -4.31
CA GLY A 70 -4.21 -9.11 -4.21
C GLY A 70 -3.38 -10.08 -5.04
N GLU A 71 -3.76 -11.36 -5.05
CA GLU A 71 -3.10 -12.38 -5.85
C GLU A 71 -3.15 -12.04 -7.36
N MET A 72 -4.30 -11.64 -7.87
CA MET A 72 -4.45 -11.23 -9.26
C MET A 72 -3.59 -10.00 -9.57
N ALA A 73 -3.52 -9.05 -8.67
CA ALA A 73 -2.68 -7.86 -8.83
C ALA A 73 -1.18 -8.22 -8.89
N ILE A 74 -0.74 -9.18 -8.08
CA ILE A 74 0.66 -9.66 -8.10
C ILE A 74 0.96 -10.38 -9.41
N ILE A 75 0.09 -11.28 -9.86
CA ILE A 75 0.25 -12.05 -11.09
C ILE A 75 0.39 -11.11 -12.31
N HIS A 76 -0.38 -10.04 -12.34
CA HIS A 76 -0.37 -9.08 -13.45
C HIS A 76 0.63 -7.93 -13.26
N ASN A 77 1.46 -7.95 -12.23
CA ASN A 77 2.44 -6.89 -11.91
C ASN A 77 1.80 -5.50 -11.86
N ASN A 78 0.63 -5.39 -11.27
CA ASN A 78 -0.12 -4.15 -11.22
C ASN A 78 0.54 -3.12 -10.29
N ASP A 79 0.38 -1.86 -10.67
CA ASP A 79 0.74 -0.68 -9.92
C ASP A 79 -0.34 -0.37 -8.87
N VAL A 80 -0.01 0.44 -7.85
CA VAL A 80 -0.92 0.80 -6.77
C VAL A 80 -2.24 1.41 -7.29
N ARG A 81 -2.21 2.08 -8.41
CA ARG A 81 -3.39 2.74 -9.01
C ARG A 81 -4.47 1.77 -9.46
N VAL A 82 -4.15 0.47 -9.65
CA VAL A 82 -5.16 -0.54 -10.01
C VAL A 82 -6.28 -0.60 -8.96
N PHE A 83 -5.96 -0.43 -7.69
CA PHE A 83 -6.95 -0.45 -6.60
C PHE A 83 -7.78 0.83 -6.51
N LEU A 84 -7.32 1.91 -7.11
CA LEU A 84 -8.02 3.20 -7.14
C LEU A 84 -8.94 3.33 -8.36
N LYS A 85 -8.57 2.73 -9.49
CA LYS A 85 -9.31 2.81 -10.76
C LYS A 85 -10.46 1.82 -10.83
N ASN A 86 -10.34 0.68 -10.17
CA ASN A 86 -11.39 -0.32 -10.18
C ASN A 86 -12.60 0.17 -9.38
N VAL A 87 -13.76 0.19 -10.03
CA VAL A 87 -15.03 0.47 -9.36
C VAL A 87 -15.42 -0.80 -8.63
N GLN A 88 -15.41 -0.73 -7.30
CA GLN A 88 -15.87 -1.82 -6.46
C GLN A 88 -17.26 -1.52 -5.93
N ASN A 89 -18.07 -2.55 -5.75
CA ASN A 89 -19.40 -2.40 -5.15
C ASN A 89 -19.26 -1.91 -3.71
N PHE A 90 -19.84 -0.75 -3.44
CA PHE A 90 -19.90 -0.19 -2.09
C PHE A 90 -21.22 -0.59 -1.42
N PRO A 91 -21.21 -0.97 -0.13
CA PRO A 91 -20.05 -1.22 0.73
C PRO A 91 -19.55 -2.67 0.60
N THR A 92 -18.26 -2.87 0.35
CA THR A 92 -17.64 -4.19 0.33
C THR A 92 -16.31 -4.19 1.10
N LEU A 93 -15.90 -5.38 1.54
CA LEU A 93 -14.58 -5.56 2.18
C LEU A 93 -13.43 -5.26 1.21
N GLY A 94 -13.68 -5.38 -0.10
CA GLY A 94 -12.72 -5.00 -1.15
C GLY A 94 -12.31 -3.52 -1.10
N GLU A 95 -13.12 -2.64 -0.51
CA GLU A 95 -12.76 -1.24 -0.30
C GLU A 95 -11.53 -1.09 0.61
N ALA A 96 -11.21 -2.07 1.42
CA ALA A 96 -9.98 -2.09 2.21
C ALA A 96 -8.73 -1.94 1.34
N TYR A 97 -8.71 -2.54 0.16
CA TYR A 97 -7.62 -2.36 -0.82
C TYR A 97 -7.49 -0.91 -1.27
N ARG A 98 -8.62 -0.25 -1.52
CA ARG A 98 -8.63 1.15 -1.95
C ARG A 98 -8.06 2.07 -0.86
N ILE A 99 -8.46 1.87 0.38
CA ILE A 99 -7.96 2.66 1.53
C ILE A 99 -6.45 2.45 1.71
N ALA A 100 -5.97 1.21 1.65
CA ALA A 100 -4.54 0.90 1.75
C ALA A 100 -3.76 1.53 0.58
N ALA A 101 -4.31 1.50 -0.64
CA ALA A 101 -3.70 2.13 -1.81
C ALA A 101 -3.63 3.64 -1.69
N LEU A 102 -4.66 4.30 -1.15
CA LEU A 102 -4.66 5.73 -0.86
C LEU A 102 -3.57 6.09 0.16
N ASN A 103 -3.37 5.24 1.15
CA ASN A 103 -2.30 5.40 2.14
C ASN A 103 -0.91 5.38 1.45
N ILE A 104 -0.70 4.48 0.51
CA ILE A 104 0.53 4.40 -0.28
C ILE A 104 0.72 5.66 -1.14
N VAL A 105 -0.31 6.10 -1.84
CA VAL A 105 -0.26 7.30 -2.70
C VAL A 105 0.09 8.53 -1.88
N THR A 106 -0.46 8.66 -0.67
CA THR A 106 -0.13 9.75 0.26
C THR A 106 1.35 9.72 0.63
N LYS A 107 1.89 8.55 0.95
CA LYS A 107 3.31 8.38 1.28
C LYS A 107 4.22 8.73 0.10
N LEU A 108 3.84 8.34 -1.12
CA LEU A 108 4.58 8.69 -2.33
C LEU A 108 4.57 10.20 -2.59
N ALA A 109 3.44 10.86 -2.40
CA ALA A 109 3.32 12.32 -2.53
C ALA A 109 4.20 13.06 -1.52
N ASP A 110 4.24 12.60 -0.28
CA ASP A 110 5.10 13.16 0.77
C ASP A 110 6.59 13.02 0.41
N ARG A 111 7.00 11.88 -0.11
CA ARG A 111 8.39 11.67 -0.58
C ARG A 111 8.74 12.58 -1.75
N ALA A 112 7.84 12.73 -2.72
CA ALA A 112 8.04 13.62 -3.87
C ALA A 112 8.16 15.09 -3.45
N ALA A 113 7.39 15.53 -2.47
CA ALA A 113 7.45 16.89 -1.94
C ALA A 113 8.78 17.19 -1.22
N LYS A 114 9.40 16.19 -0.59
CA LYS A 114 10.68 16.33 0.11
C LYS A 114 11.90 16.37 -0.83
N LYS A 115 11.85 15.65 -1.95
CA LYS A 115 12.98 15.56 -2.92
C LYS A 115 13.42 16.91 -3.50
N PRO A 116 12.53 17.80 -3.96
CA PRO A 116 12.95 19.11 -4.49
C PRO A 116 13.66 19.98 -3.45
N ILE A 117 13.21 19.94 -2.21
CA ILE A 117 13.80 20.72 -1.11
C ILE A 117 15.23 20.25 -0.81
N SER A 118 15.44 18.94 -0.71
CA SER A 118 16.78 18.38 -0.48
C SER A 118 17.73 18.68 -1.63
N ARG A 119 17.23 18.72 -2.87
CA ARG A 119 18.00 19.06 -4.06
C ARG A 119 18.45 20.52 -4.05
N ILE A 120 17.56 21.44 -3.66
CA ILE A 120 17.87 22.86 -3.50
C ILE A 120 18.90 23.05 -2.38
N GLN A 121 18.76 22.39 -1.27
CA GLN A 121 19.72 22.43 -0.16
C GLN A 121 21.10 21.96 -0.58
N SER A 122 21.18 20.85 -1.34
CA SER A 122 22.45 20.34 -1.87
C SER A 122 23.15 21.36 -2.79
N LEU A 123 22.38 22.04 -3.65
CA LEU A 123 22.91 23.07 -4.55
C LEU A 123 23.43 24.29 -3.77
N ILE A 124 22.73 24.70 -2.71
CA ILE A 124 23.15 25.82 -1.85
C ILE A 124 24.46 25.46 -1.15
N GLU A 125 24.55 24.25 -0.58
CA GLU A 125 25.76 23.75 0.09
C GLU A 125 26.97 23.72 -0.87
N GLN A 126 26.79 23.23 -2.10
CA GLN A 126 27.83 23.25 -3.12
C GLN A 126 28.29 24.67 -3.50
N THR A 127 27.37 25.62 -3.53
CA THR A 127 27.68 27.03 -3.83
C THR A 127 28.48 27.67 -2.70
N GLU A 128 28.20 27.34 -1.43
CA GLU A 128 28.92 27.85 -0.27
C GLU A 128 30.34 27.28 -0.16
N LEU A 129 30.61 26.09 -0.70
CA LEU A 129 31.92 25.43 -0.68
C LEU A 129 32.88 25.98 -1.78
N ASN A 130 32.37 26.68 -2.75
CA ASN A 130 33.14 27.28 -3.82
C ASN A 130 33.34 28.79 -3.58
#